data_9c2798a21967fe7bca3968bf6ae35e93
#
_entry.id   9c2798a21967fe7bca3968bf6ae35e93
#
_cell.length_a   1.000
_cell.length_b   1.000
_cell.length_c   1.000
_cell.angle_alpha   90.00
_cell.angle_beta   90.00
_cell.angle_gamma   90.00
#
_symmetry.space_group_name_H-M   'P 1'
#
loop_
_entity.id
_entity.type
_entity.pdbx_description
1 polymer ?
#
loop_
_entity_poly.entity_id
_entity_poly.type
_entity_poly.pdbx_seq_one_letter_code
_entity_poly.pdbx_strand_id
1 'polypeptide(L)'
;ENGGETDILYSAGKKQMDALDKAGLLAEGTKKDLLINEVVLIVPADGGQDLKSFEDLKKKSIRKIAIGGEGVPVGQYTQEIFKSLKFGEEVEMKEVLGTDVRQVLSWIAGCEADAGVVYATDAAINKDVRVICKAPEGSHKPIIYPAAVLKETKNLEEAKAFLAFTGSEKAKKIFQKYGFEVK
;
A
#
# COMPACT_ATOMS: atom_id res chain seq x y z
N GLU A 1 2.96 10.93 -21.91
CA GLU A 1 3.60 12.16 -22.42
C GLU A 1 4.79 11.86 -23.37
N ASN A 2 5.39 10.69 -23.28
CA ASN A 2 6.55 10.29 -24.10
C ASN A 2 6.19 9.33 -25.24
N GLY A 3 4.94 9.32 -25.71
CA GLY A 3 4.49 8.54 -26.87
C GLY A 3 4.37 7.02 -26.64
N GLY A 4 4.27 6.57 -25.41
CA GLY A 4 3.98 5.17 -25.10
C GLY A 4 2.55 4.80 -25.49
N GLU A 5 2.36 3.74 -26.27
CA GLU A 5 1.02 3.21 -26.55
C GLU A 5 0.49 2.46 -25.33
N THR A 6 -0.61 2.94 -24.77
CA THR A 6 -1.27 2.39 -23.57
C THR A 6 -2.76 2.73 -23.63
N ASP A 7 -3.61 1.75 -23.34
CA ASP A 7 -5.06 1.93 -23.36
C ASP A 7 -5.61 2.31 -21.99
N ILE A 8 -5.09 1.71 -20.92
CA ILE A 8 -5.57 1.90 -19.54
C ILE A 8 -4.38 2.16 -18.63
N LEU A 9 -4.55 3.13 -17.73
CA LEU A 9 -3.60 3.38 -16.65
C LEU A 9 -4.20 2.97 -15.30
N TYR A 10 -3.43 2.19 -14.54
CA TYR A 10 -3.61 1.97 -13.12
C TYR A 10 -2.49 2.70 -12.38
N SER A 11 -2.85 3.60 -11.48
CA SER A 11 -1.87 4.37 -10.71
C SER A 11 -1.87 3.95 -9.25
N ALA A 12 -0.68 3.76 -8.65
CA ALA A 12 -0.52 3.49 -7.23
C ALA A 12 -0.73 4.76 -6.36
N GLY A 13 -1.25 5.84 -6.92
CA GLY A 13 -1.55 7.07 -6.21
C GLY A 13 -2.38 8.05 -7.04
N LYS A 14 -3.18 8.86 -6.36
CA LYS A 14 -4.07 9.84 -7.00
C LYS A 14 -3.31 10.96 -7.70
N LYS A 15 -2.18 11.39 -7.16
CA LYS A 15 -1.43 12.55 -7.68
C LYS A 15 -1.11 12.44 -9.17
N GLN A 16 -0.65 11.29 -9.62
CA GLN A 16 -0.29 11.05 -11.02
C GLN A 16 -1.53 11.00 -11.91
N MET A 17 -2.58 10.33 -11.45
CA MET A 17 -3.86 10.26 -12.17
C MET A 17 -4.51 11.64 -12.29
N ASP A 18 -4.50 12.43 -11.23
CA ASP A 18 -5.04 13.79 -11.22
C ASP A 18 -4.25 14.72 -12.15
N ALA A 19 -2.95 14.52 -12.29
CA ALA A 19 -2.12 15.27 -13.24
C ALA A 19 -2.54 14.99 -14.69
N LEU A 20 -2.73 13.70 -15.04
CA LEU A 20 -3.20 13.29 -16.38
C LEU A 20 -4.63 13.78 -16.67
N ASP A 21 -5.50 13.75 -15.68
CA ASP A 21 -6.87 14.24 -15.77
C ASP A 21 -6.89 15.75 -16.09
N LYS A 22 -6.13 16.54 -15.32
CA LYS A 22 -5.95 17.98 -15.55
C LYS A 22 -5.33 18.31 -16.90
N ALA A 23 -4.46 17.46 -17.41
CA ALA A 23 -3.88 17.59 -18.75
C ALA A 23 -4.83 17.16 -19.88
N GLY A 24 -6.05 16.67 -19.55
CA GLY A 24 -7.03 16.22 -20.54
C GLY A 24 -6.64 14.95 -21.29
N LEU A 25 -5.79 14.11 -20.69
CA LEU A 25 -5.25 12.89 -21.29
C LEU A 25 -6.08 11.64 -20.99
N LEU A 26 -7.14 11.76 -20.17
CA LEU A 26 -8.05 10.66 -19.84
C LEU A 26 -9.31 10.71 -20.71
N ALA A 27 -9.84 9.53 -21.06
CA ALA A 27 -11.15 9.44 -21.68
C ALA A 27 -12.25 9.85 -20.69
N GLU A 28 -13.17 10.69 -21.13
CA GLU A 28 -14.20 11.27 -20.28
C GLU A 28 -15.03 10.19 -19.56
N GLY A 29 -15.29 10.40 -18.26
CA GLY A 29 -16.11 9.52 -17.43
C GLY A 29 -15.48 8.17 -17.09
N THR A 30 -14.22 7.91 -17.46
CA THR A 30 -13.58 6.60 -17.21
C THR A 30 -12.77 6.57 -15.92
N LYS A 31 -12.35 7.71 -15.37
CA LYS A 31 -11.59 7.77 -14.12
C LYS A 31 -12.41 7.27 -12.94
N LYS A 32 -11.89 6.28 -12.21
CA LYS A 32 -12.50 5.76 -10.98
C LYS A 32 -11.46 5.35 -9.96
N ASP A 33 -11.79 5.51 -8.69
CA ASP A 33 -11.05 4.90 -7.58
C ASP A 33 -11.40 3.40 -7.56
N LEU A 34 -10.45 2.55 -7.90
CA LEU A 34 -10.72 1.13 -8.13
C LEU A 34 -10.35 0.28 -6.92
N LEU A 35 -9.12 0.45 -6.40
CA LEU A 35 -8.59 -0.37 -5.32
C LEU A 35 -8.15 0.51 -4.16
N ILE A 36 -8.20 -0.07 -2.98
CA ILE A 36 -7.63 0.50 -1.75
C ILE A 36 -6.57 -0.47 -1.25
N ASN A 37 -5.39 0.06 -0.90
CA ASN A 37 -4.40 -0.70 -0.18
C ASN A 37 -4.41 -0.27 1.29
N GLU A 38 -3.90 -1.12 2.16
CA GLU A 38 -3.83 -0.87 3.58
C GLU A 38 -2.41 -0.97 4.09
N VAL A 39 -2.10 -0.21 5.13
CA VAL A 39 -0.86 -0.37 5.90
C VAL A 39 -1.10 -1.38 7.00
N VAL A 40 -0.17 -2.33 7.12
CA VAL A 40 -0.25 -3.39 8.12
C VAL A 40 1.05 -3.48 8.93
N LEU A 41 0.88 -3.82 10.20
CA LEU A 41 1.98 -4.22 11.08
C LEU A 41 2.25 -5.70 10.88
N ILE A 42 3.51 -6.03 10.58
CA ILE A 42 3.97 -7.41 10.38
C ILE A 42 5.08 -7.78 11.35
N VAL A 43 5.22 -9.08 11.56
CA VAL A 43 6.30 -9.72 12.32
C VAL A 43 6.78 -10.95 11.57
N PRO A 44 7.94 -11.53 11.90
CA PRO A 44 8.31 -12.88 11.44
C PRO A 44 7.19 -13.88 11.69
N ALA A 45 7.03 -14.89 10.84
CA ALA A 45 5.93 -15.85 10.91
C ALA A 45 5.75 -16.44 12.31
N ASP A 46 6.86 -16.78 12.99
CA ASP A 46 6.89 -17.37 14.35
C ASP A 46 7.14 -16.34 15.46
N GLY A 47 7.16 -15.02 15.11
CA GLY A 47 7.47 -13.94 16.05
C GLY A 47 6.25 -13.18 16.56
N GLY A 48 6.49 -12.20 17.45
CA GLY A 48 5.52 -11.17 17.83
C GLY A 48 4.27 -11.67 18.55
N GLN A 49 4.36 -12.77 19.33
CA GLN A 49 3.18 -13.35 19.99
C GLN A 49 2.50 -12.41 20.99
N ASP A 50 3.22 -11.43 21.50
CA ASP A 50 2.73 -10.44 22.46
C ASP A 50 2.23 -9.14 21.80
N LEU A 51 2.31 -9.02 20.45
CA LEU A 51 1.83 -7.86 19.70
C LEU A 51 0.38 -8.06 19.23
N LYS A 52 -0.43 -7.02 19.41
CA LYS A 52 -1.85 -6.98 18.98
C LYS A 52 -2.19 -5.70 18.23
N SER A 53 -1.40 -4.65 18.41
CA SER A 53 -1.66 -3.33 17.83
C SER A 53 -0.36 -2.57 17.54
N PHE A 54 -0.46 -1.44 16.86
CA PHE A 54 0.68 -0.54 16.63
C PHE A 54 1.25 0.04 17.93
N GLU A 55 0.43 0.27 18.95
CA GLU A 55 0.86 0.78 20.25
C GLU A 55 1.81 -0.18 20.98
N ASP A 56 1.73 -1.47 20.67
CA ASP A 56 2.61 -2.48 21.24
C ASP A 56 4.06 -2.36 20.77
N LEU A 57 4.34 -1.59 19.71
CA LEU A 57 5.69 -1.25 19.26
C LEU A 57 6.53 -0.53 20.34
N LYS A 58 5.89 0.09 21.32
CA LYS A 58 6.54 0.71 22.49
C LYS A 58 7.15 -0.30 23.44
N LYS A 59 6.70 -1.56 23.44
CA LYS A 59 7.18 -2.59 24.34
C LYS A 59 8.70 -2.76 24.28
N LYS A 60 9.32 -3.04 25.42
CA LYS A 60 10.77 -3.25 25.51
C LYS A 60 11.25 -4.49 24.77
N SER A 61 10.37 -5.46 24.53
CA SER A 61 10.64 -6.64 23.72
C SER A 61 10.90 -6.32 22.26
N ILE A 62 10.39 -5.19 21.77
CA ILE A 62 10.61 -4.70 20.40
C ILE A 62 11.81 -3.75 20.41
N ARG A 63 12.89 -4.17 19.73
CA ARG A 63 14.16 -3.43 19.64
C ARG A 63 14.38 -2.81 18.28
N LYS A 64 13.89 -3.45 17.22
CA LYS A 64 14.02 -2.98 15.84
C LYS A 64 12.68 -3.01 15.13
N ILE A 65 12.31 -1.87 14.55
CA ILE A 65 11.08 -1.69 13.76
C ILE A 65 11.50 -1.31 12.33
N ALA A 66 11.32 -2.20 11.39
CA ALA A 66 11.63 -1.94 9.98
C ALA A 66 10.51 -1.12 9.34
N ILE A 67 10.84 0.05 8.80
CA ILE A 67 9.90 0.92 8.09
C ILE A 67 10.53 1.46 6.81
N GLY A 68 9.71 1.94 5.88
CA GLY A 68 10.22 2.66 4.71
C GLY A 68 10.91 3.96 5.11
N GLY A 69 12.06 4.25 4.54
CA GLY A 69 12.80 5.48 4.76
C GLY A 69 12.14 6.71 4.11
N GLU A 70 12.83 7.84 4.21
CA GLU A 70 12.40 9.09 3.57
C GLU A 70 12.29 8.89 2.04
N GLY A 71 11.17 9.32 1.47
CA GLY A 71 10.87 9.11 0.04
C GLY A 71 10.19 7.77 -0.29
N VAL A 72 10.14 6.82 0.62
CA VAL A 72 9.39 5.57 0.45
C VAL A 72 7.92 5.80 0.85
N PRO A 73 6.94 5.60 -0.06
CA PRO A 73 5.54 5.95 0.24
C PRO A 73 4.98 5.29 1.51
N VAL A 74 5.24 4.00 1.75
CA VAL A 74 4.77 3.31 2.96
C VAL A 74 5.38 3.90 4.24
N GLY A 75 6.61 4.42 4.18
CA GLY A 75 7.26 5.10 5.30
C GLY A 75 6.54 6.39 5.68
N GLN A 76 6.08 7.17 4.68
CA GLN A 76 5.30 8.38 4.93
C GLN A 76 3.98 8.06 5.64
N TYR A 77 3.26 7.02 5.21
CA TYR A 77 2.06 6.56 5.91
C TYR A 77 2.37 6.04 7.31
N THR A 78 3.50 5.35 7.50
CA THR A 78 3.94 4.89 8.82
C THR A 78 4.14 6.05 9.78
N GLN A 79 4.78 7.13 9.34
CA GLN A 79 4.97 8.33 10.16
C GLN A 79 3.64 9.04 10.44
N GLU A 80 2.69 9.07 9.48
CA GLU A 80 1.34 9.58 9.72
C GLU A 80 0.64 8.76 10.83
N ILE A 81 0.75 7.42 10.81
CA ILE A 81 0.19 6.52 11.82
C ILE A 81 0.82 6.78 13.19
N PHE A 82 2.14 6.82 13.29
CA PHE A 82 2.85 7.05 14.55
C PHE A 82 2.50 8.40 15.17
N LYS A 83 2.40 9.44 14.33
CA LYS A 83 1.95 10.78 14.75
C LYS A 83 0.50 10.77 15.22
N SER A 84 -0.40 10.11 14.51
CA SER A 84 -1.82 9.99 14.87
C SER A 84 -1.99 9.29 16.22
N LEU A 85 -1.22 8.22 16.46
CA LEU A 85 -1.22 7.43 17.69
C LEU A 85 -0.35 8.06 18.82
N LYS A 86 0.34 9.17 18.55
CA LYS A 86 1.12 9.97 19.52
C LYS A 86 2.23 9.19 20.23
N PHE A 87 2.91 8.29 19.54
CA PHE A 87 4.06 7.56 20.11
C PHE A 87 5.31 7.56 19.22
N GLY A 88 5.35 8.35 18.15
CA GLY A 88 6.48 8.37 17.20
C GLY A 88 7.83 8.55 17.90
N GLU A 89 7.93 9.54 18.80
CA GLU A 89 9.15 9.81 19.55
C GLU A 89 9.63 8.62 20.41
N GLU A 90 8.69 7.79 20.93
CA GLU A 90 9.03 6.63 21.76
C GLU A 90 9.65 5.48 20.96
N VAL A 91 9.38 5.41 19.66
CA VAL A 91 9.85 4.32 18.78
C VAL A 91 10.93 4.74 17.80
N GLU A 92 11.21 6.04 17.65
CA GLU A 92 12.17 6.59 16.70
C GLU A 92 13.56 5.91 16.79
N MET A 93 14.05 5.69 18.01
CA MET A 93 15.33 5.03 18.25
C MET A 93 15.35 3.54 17.88
N LYS A 94 14.20 2.97 17.59
CA LYS A 94 14.03 1.57 17.17
C LYS A 94 13.89 1.43 15.66
N GLU A 95 13.70 2.54 14.93
CA GLU A 95 13.44 2.51 13.50
C GLU A 95 14.67 2.09 12.70
N VAL A 96 14.46 1.17 11.76
CA VAL A 96 15.42 0.77 10.74
C VAL A 96 14.81 1.10 9.39
N LEU A 97 15.48 2.00 8.65
CA LEU A 97 14.92 2.62 7.45
C LEU A 97 15.32 1.83 6.19
N GLY A 98 14.34 1.23 5.54
CA GLY A 98 14.50 0.54 4.26
C GLY A 98 14.43 1.50 3.07
N THR A 99 15.16 1.19 2.02
CA THR A 99 15.15 1.95 0.76
C THR A 99 13.89 1.72 -0.06
N ASP A 100 13.17 0.64 0.21
CA ASP A 100 11.87 0.31 -0.36
C ASP A 100 11.09 -0.68 0.54
N VAL A 101 9.84 -0.92 0.22
CA VAL A 101 8.94 -1.82 0.99
C VAL A 101 9.41 -3.28 0.96
N ARG A 102 10.06 -3.72 -0.11
CA ARG A 102 10.55 -5.11 -0.23
C ARG A 102 11.73 -5.36 0.69
N GLN A 103 12.59 -4.38 0.88
CA GLN A 103 13.68 -4.46 1.85
C GLN A 103 13.13 -4.58 3.28
N VAL A 104 12.13 -3.77 3.64
CA VAL A 104 11.43 -3.90 4.94
C VAL A 104 10.89 -5.32 5.12
N LEU A 105 10.17 -5.82 4.11
CA LEU A 105 9.60 -7.17 4.14
C LEU A 105 10.68 -8.26 4.30
N SER A 106 11.81 -8.11 3.60
CA SER A 106 12.94 -9.05 3.66
C SER A 106 13.55 -9.11 5.06
N TRP A 107 13.75 -7.97 5.72
CA TRP A 107 14.29 -7.93 7.09
C TRP A 107 13.37 -8.60 8.10
N ILE A 108 12.06 -8.49 7.93
CA ILE A 108 11.12 -9.20 8.80
C ILE A 108 11.13 -10.70 8.50
N ALA A 109 11.07 -11.10 7.24
CA ALA A 109 11.15 -12.51 6.82
C ALA A 109 12.45 -13.19 7.27
N GLY A 110 13.56 -12.44 7.27
CA GLY A 110 14.88 -12.90 7.74
C GLY A 110 15.12 -12.79 9.26
N CYS A 111 14.11 -12.36 10.04
CA CYS A 111 14.24 -12.12 11.49
C CYS A 111 15.32 -11.08 11.85
N GLU A 112 15.63 -10.15 10.95
CA GLU A 112 16.62 -9.08 11.19
C GLU A 112 16.03 -7.89 11.95
N ALA A 113 14.68 -7.78 11.95
CA ALA A 113 13.92 -6.84 12.77
C ALA A 113 12.73 -7.55 13.44
N ASP A 114 12.28 -7.00 14.57
CA ASP A 114 11.25 -7.62 15.42
C ASP A 114 9.84 -7.38 14.89
N ALA A 115 9.63 -6.23 14.25
CA ALA A 115 8.37 -5.83 13.63
C ALA A 115 8.62 -4.92 12.43
N GLY A 116 7.66 -4.81 11.53
CA GLY A 116 7.75 -3.94 10.37
C GLY A 116 6.41 -3.44 9.88
N VAL A 117 6.44 -2.38 9.09
CA VAL A 117 5.25 -1.77 8.52
C VAL A 117 5.35 -1.79 6.99
N VAL A 118 4.38 -2.45 6.37
CA VAL A 118 4.33 -2.66 4.91
C VAL A 118 2.89 -2.50 4.42
N TYR A 119 2.67 -2.62 3.10
CA TYR A 119 1.31 -2.74 2.58
C TYR A 119 0.76 -4.16 2.76
N ALA A 120 -0.54 -4.28 2.91
CA ALA A 120 -1.22 -5.57 3.00
C ALA A 120 -0.94 -6.46 1.79
N THR A 121 -0.82 -5.87 0.59
CA THR A 121 -0.47 -6.57 -0.65
C THR A 121 0.92 -7.20 -0.61
N ASP A 122 1.90 -6.55 0.04
CA ASP A 122 3.25 -7.09 0.17
C ASP A 122 3.28 -8.24 1.17
N ALA A 123 2.55 -8.09 2.29
CA ALA A 123 2.45 -9.15 3.29
C ALA A 123 1.72 -10.39 2.76
N ALA A 124 0.68 -10.23 1.93
CA ALA A 124 -0.16 -11.31 1.43
C ALA A 124 0.60 -12.35 0.58
N ILE A 125 1.70 -11.97 -0.03
CA ILE A 125 2.50 -12.84 -0.92
C ILE A 125 3.71 -13.47 -0.25
N ASN A 126 3.97 -13.16 1.02
CA ASN A 126 5.12 -13.68 1.76
C ASN A 126 4.68 -14.52 2.96
N LYS A 127 5.05 -15.79 2.97
CA LYS A 127 4.67 -16.76 4.02
C LYS A 127 5.54 -16.69 5.26
N ASP A 128 6.71 -16.04 5.17
CA ASP A 128 7.67 -15.93 6.24
C ASP A 128 7.37 -14.74 7.17
N VAL A 129 6.28 -14.04 6.89
CA VAL A 129 5.77 -12.95 7.74
C VAL A 129 4.31 -13.19 8.12
N ARG A 130 3.91 -12.62 9.26
CA ARG A 130 2.55 -12.66 9.76
C ARG A 130 2.03 -11.25 10.02
N VAL A 131 0.84 -10.96 9.53
CA VAL A 131 0.13 -9.70 9.82
C VAL A 131 -0.42 -9.76 11.25
N ILE A 132 -0.14 -8.74 12.02
CA ILE A 132 -0.68 -8.53 13.39
C ILE A 132 -2.00 -7.78 13.32
N CYS A 133 -1.99 -6.61 12.68
CA CYS A 133 -3.17 -5.75 12.55
C CYS A 133 -3.00 -4.80 11.37
N LYS A 134 -4.12 -4.25 10.93
CA LYS A 134 -4.17 -3.10 10.01
C LYS A 134 -3.96 -1.80 10.80
N ALA A 135 -3.49 -0.77 10.11
CA ALA A 135 -3.45 0.58 10.68
C ALA A 135 -4.86 1.02 11.11
N PRO A 136 -5.00 1.72 12.23
CA PRO A 136 -6.28 2.24 12.67
C PRO A 136 -6.90 3.16 11.62
N GLU A 137 -8.23 3.08 11.46
CA GLU A 137 -8.95 3.94 10.52
C GLU A 137 -8.69 5.42 10.83
N GLY A 138 -8.44 6.21 9.80
CA GLY A 138 -8.14 7.64 9.93
C GLY A 138 -6.74 7.96 10.46
N SER A 139 -5.89 6.97 10.75
CA SER A 139 -4.52 7.20 11.22
C SER A 139 -3.55 7.66 10.12
N HIS A 140 -3.89 7.46 8.88
CA HIS A 140 -3.16 7.91 7.68
C HIS A 140 -4.11 8.24 6.53
N LYS A 141 -3.60 8.89 5.49
CA LYS A 141 -4.37 9.18 4.28
C LYS A 141 -4.72 7.89 3.53
N PRO A 142 -5.92 7.82 2.91
CA PRO A 142 -6.31 6.64 2.12
C PRO A 142 -5.33 6.33 0.99
N ILE A 143 -4.95 5.08 0.85
CA ILE A 143 -4.07 4.59 -0.21
C ILE A 143 -4.94 4.09 -1.36
N ILE A 144 -5.24 4.99 -2.28
CA ILE A 144 -6.18 4.74 -3.38
C ILE A 144 -5.41 4.51 -4.67
N TYR A 145 -5.80 3.46 -5.38
CA TYR A 145 -5.32 3.12 -6.72
C TYR A 145 -6.43 3.46 -7.73
N PRO A 146 -6.39 4.64 -8.33
CA PRO A 146 -7.31 5.00 -9.40
C PRO A 146 -6.92 4.32 -10.71
N ALA A 147 -7.93 4.09 -11.55
CA ALA A 147 -7.78 3.60 -12.90
C ALA A 147 -8.56 4.48 -13.88
N ALA A 148 -8.07 4.61 -15.10
CA ALA A 148 -8.75 5.33 -16.18
C ALA A 148 -8.30 4.82 -17.54
N VAL A 149 -9.16 5.00 -18.55
CA VAL A 149 -8.82 4.80 -19.97
C VAL A 149 -8.12 6.06 -20.48
N LEU A 150 -7.08 5.90 -21.29
CA LEU A 150 -6.39 7.04 -21.90
C LEU A 150 -7.16 7.54 -23.12
N LYS A 151 -7.15 8.86 -23.31
CA LYS A 151 -7.95 9.53 -24.37
C LYS A 151 -7.53 9.11 -25.77
N GLU A 152 -6.25 8.89 -26.00
CA GLU A 152 -5.69 8.56 -27.34
C GLU A 152 -5.65 7.07 -27.64
N THR A 153 -6.33 6.25 -26.82
CA THR A 153 -6.44 4.81 -27.10
C THR A 153 -7.12 4.56 -28.47
N LYS A 154 -6.59 3.58 -29.20
CA LYS A 154 -7.22 3.09 -30.43
C LYS A 154 -8.29 2.02 -30.15
N ASN A 155 -8.38 1.52 -28.91
CA ASN A 155 -9.21 0.41 -28.47
C ASN A 155 -10.19 0.86 -27.38
N LEU A 156 -10.90 2.00 -27.60
CA LEU A 156 -11.68 2.69 -26.57
C LEU A 156 -12.76 1.78 -25.94
N GLU A 157 -13.51 1.06 -26.74
CA GLU A 157 -14.62 0.24 -26.25
C GLU A 157 -14.12 -1.01 -25.50
N GLU A 158 -13.07 -1.65 -25.99
CA GLU A 158 -12.39 -2.77 -25.33
C GLU A 158 -11.76 -2.34 -24.01
N ALA A 159 -11.11 -1.16 -23.98
CA ALA A 159 -10.52 -0.59 -22.77
C ALA A 159 -11.59 -0.26 -21.73
N LYS A 160 -12.72 0.33 -22.14
CA LYS A 160 -13.86 0.56 -21.23
C LYS A 160 -14.45 -0.75 -20.71
N ALA A 161 -14.62 -1.75 -21.58
CA ALA A 161 -15.13 -3.06 -21.19
C ALA A 161 -14.20 -3.75 -20.17
N PHE A 162 -12.89 -3.70 -20.39
CA PHE A 162 -11.92 -4.24 -19.45
C PHE A 162 -11.92 -3.45 -18.13
N LEU A 163 -11.96 -2.12 -18.17
CA LEU A 163 -12.05 -1.30 -16.97
C LEU A 163 -13.36 -1.59 -16.19
N ALA A 164 -14.48 -1.82 -16.87
CA ALA A 164 -15.73 -2.24 -16.25
C ALA A 164 -15.60 -3.63 -15.60
N PHE A 165 -14.96 -4.58 -16.30
CA PHE A 165 -14.70 -5.92 -15.76
C PHE A 165 -13.90 -5.87 -14.45
N THR A 166 -12.93 -4.96 -14.32
CA THR A 166 -12.13 -4.83 -13.08
C THR A 166 -12.94 -4.40 -11.86
N GLY A 167 -14.13 -3.84 -12.05
CA GLY A 167 -15.10 -3.57 -10.99
C GLY A 167 -16.08 -4.73 -10.70
N SER A 168 -16.00 -5.85 -11.45
CA SER A 168 -16.90 -6.99 -11.27
C SER A 168 -16.57 -7.80 -10.01
N GLU A 169 -17.56 -8.55 -9.51
CA GLU A 169 -17.37 -9.45 -8.37
C GLU A 169 -16.27 -10.51 -8.61
N LYS A 170 -16.09 -10.93 -9.86
CA LYS A 170 -15.01 -11.85 -10.23
C LYS A 170 -13.62 -11.20 -10.07
N ALA A 171 -13.47 -9.98 -10.54
CA ALA A 171 -12.22 -9.23 -10.41
C ALA A 171 -11.94 -8.84 -8.94
N LYS A 172 -12.97 -8.44 -8.19
CA LYS A 172 -12.87 -8.15 -6.75
C LYS A 172 -12.27 -9.32 -5.98
N LYS A 173 -12.77 -10.54 -6.19
CA LYS A 173 -12.22 -11.75 -5.54
C LYS A 173 -10.74 -11.97 -5.87
N ILE A 174 -10.32 -11.65 -7.10
CA ILE A 174 -8.92 -11.74 -7.50
C ILE A 174 -8.10 -10.69 -6.75
N PHE A 175 -8.52 -9.43 -6.74
CA PHE A 175 -7.81 -8.37 -6.03
C PHE A 175 -7.69 -8.64 -4.52
N GLN A 176 -8.77 -9.10 -3.88
CA GLN A 176 -8.77 -9.48 -2.47
C GLN A 176 -7.78 -10.60 -2.15
N LYS A 177 -7.63 -11.59 -3.06
CA LYS A 177 -6.62 -12.65 -2.91
C LYS A 177 -5.19 -12.09 -2.83
N TYR A 178 -4.93 -10.94 -3.45
CA TYR A 178 -3.64 -10.24 -3.42
C TYR A 178 -3.58 -9.11 -2.39
N GLY A 179 -4.51 -9.05 -1.44
CA GLY A 179 -4.48 -8.13 -0.31
C GLY A 179 -5.08 -6.75 -0.58
N PHE A 180 -5.65 -6.51 -1.76
CA PHE A 180 -6.36 -5.26 -2.03
C PHE A 180 -7.79 -5.28 -1.47
N GLU A 181 -8.25 -4.14 -0.99
CA GLU A 181 -9.68 -3.87 -0.86
C GLU A 181 -10.21 -3.24 -2.16
N VAL A 182 -11.46 -3.56 -2.50
CA VAL A 182 -12.12 -3.04 -3.70
C VAL A 182 -13.25 -2.12 -3.28
N LYS A 183 -13.25 -0.92 -3.88
CA LYS A 183 -14.22 0.12 -3.58
C LYS A 183 -15.54 -0.09 -4.33
#